data_258a64e325a456a2ce353267331a027b
#
_entry.id   258a64e325a456a2ce353267331a027b
#
_cell.length_a   1.000
_cell.length_b   1.000
_cell.length_c   1.000
_cell.angle_alpha   90.00
_cell.angle_beta   90.00
_cell.angle_gamma   90.00
#
_symmetry.space_group_name_H-M   'P 1'
#
loop_
_entity.id
_entity.type
_entity.pdbx_description
1 polymer ?
#
loop_
_entity_poly.entity_id
_entity_poly.type
_entity_poly.pdbx_seq_one_letter_code
_entity_poly.pdbx_strand_id
1 'polypeptide(L)'
;MNWRMFTRFQRKKTMNYKLIISSLTLSAASIININTWAATEQFIFEGDRSLPVEASKAMVVTSHTLATKVAVEVLKEGGNAIDAAVTAAFALAVTQPRSGNIGGGGFMLISKEQDKLVEAIDYREKAPAAATPTMFQDKAGNVVQNRSRFTHKAAGVPGTVAGLLKALERHGTISRERALAPAIALAEKGFKVPPRFTKGTQDAEKMLKKWPASLKTFYKADGSPYQPGELFVQKDLAETLKRIAKQGMAGFYEGKTADLIVEEMKRHDGLITHEDLKNYQPAIRKPVHGTYRGYDIYSMPTPSSGGIHIVQILNILEGYPIGSYGLNSAKTIHLMAEAMKRAYADRATYLGDSDFVNVPSKGLIDKEYAKTLRQQISQDKATPSKQVKPGNPPGYESNETTHFSIVDKWGNAVANTYTINFSYGSGIVVDGAGFLLNNEMDDFSAKTGEPNAYGLIGSDANKVEPNKRMLSSMSPTIVKKDGKNFLITGSPGGSRIITTTLQVIMNVIDHKLNVQTAVNSPRIHHQWLPDEIRVEQGISPDTVKLLESMGHTVSEKPAMGAIQSILVGPDGTLYGAADPRRSTSSAMGL
;
A
#
# COMPACT_ATOMS: atom_id res chain seq x y z
N MET A 1 -10.26 -42.18 67.11
CA MET A 1 -10.76 -43.56 67.28
C MET A 1 -10.35 -44.30 66.02
N ASN A 2 -9.27 -45.02 66.19
CA ASN A 2 -9.04 -46.42 65.91
C ASN A 2 -9.28 -46.89 64.47
N TRP A 3 -8.21 -47.21 63.79
CA TRP A 3 -7.35 -48.41 63.72
C TRP A 3 -7.87 -49.41 62.67
N ARG A 4 -7.14 -49.90 61.76
CA ARG A 4 -5.93 -50.66 61.42
C ARG A 4 -6.25 -51.63 60.29
N MET A 5 -5.44 -51.69 59.26
CA MET A 5 -4.33 -52.68 58.98
C MET A 5 -4.78 -54.08 58.53
N PHE A 6 -4.22 -54.57 57.43
CA PHE A 6 -3.37 -55.72 57.20
C PHE A 6 -3.37 -56.15 55.75
N THR A 7 -2.34 -56.04 55.04
CA THR A 7 -1.15 -56.79 54.65
C THR A 7 -1.34 -58.07 53.80
N ARG A 8 -0.56 -58.05 52.68
CA ARG A 8 0.26 -59.14 52.09
C ARG A 8 -0.40 -60.43 51.57
N PHE A 9 -0.09 -60.82 50.34
CA PHE A 9 0.88 -61.86 49.98
C PHE A 9 1.24 -61.90 48.50
N GLN A 10 2.54 -62.03 48.25
CA GLN A 10 3.18 -62.36 46.98
C GLN A 10 2.98 -63.83 46.62
N ARG A 11 3.04 -64.19 45.35
CA ARG A 11 3.95 -65.23 44.85
C ARG A 11 4.11 -65.21 43.34
N LYS A 12 5.36 -65.26 42.93
CA LYS A 12 5.92 -65.50 41.60
C LYS A 12 5.55 -66.90 41.11
N LYS A 13 5.50 -67.09 39.81
CA LYS A 13 6.16 -68.19 39.09
C LYS A 13 6.39 -67.83 37.60
N THR A 14 7.62 -68.03 37.24
CA THR A 14 8.28 -68.08 35.95
C THR A 14 7.94 -69.36 35.19
N MET A 15 7.87 -69.32 33.83
CA MET A 15 8.80 -70.11 32.98
C MET A 15 8.24 -70.35 31.55
N ASN A 16 8.91 -69.88 30.56
CA ASN A 16 9.64 -70.49 29.43
C ASN A 16 8.92 -70.98 28.15
N TYR A 17 9.43 -70.41 27.07
CA TYR A 17 9.84 -70.94 25.74
C TYR A 17 8.86 -71.75 24.85
N LYS A 18 8.57 -71.33 23.63
CA LYS A 18 9.31 -71.71 22.42
C LYS A 18 8.63 -71.11 21.14
N LEU A 19 9.49 -70.70 20.22
CA LEU A 19 9.27 -70.38 18.81
C LEU A 19 8.28 -71.29 18.07
N ILE A 20 7.56 -70.73 17.10
CA ILE A 20 7.46 -71.24 15.70
C ILE A 20 7.23 -70.07 14.77
N ILE A 21 7.87 -70.17 13.61
CA ILE A 21 8.04 -69.23 12.49
C ILE A 21 6.84 -69.30 11.52
N SER A 22 6.67 -68.17 10.81
CA SER A 22 6.14 -67.97 9.48
C SER A 22 4.66 -67.64 9.29
N SER A 23 4.39 -66.48 8.78
CA SER A 23 4.06 -66.23 7.36
C SER A 23 3.78 -64.77 7.13
N LEU A 24 4.27 -64.26 6.00
CA LEU A 24 4.11 -62.92 5.46
C LEU A 24 2.61 -62.57 5.26
N THR A 25 2.24 -61.35 5.67
CA THR A 25 1.22 -60.57 5.01
C THR A 25 1.65 -59.13 4.99
N LEU A 26 1.87 -58.59 3.77
CA LEU A 26 2.02 -57.18 3.50
C LEU A 26 0.77 -56.45 3.96
N SER A 27 0.92 -55.52 4.87
CA SER A 27 -0.08 -54.47 5.13
C SER A 27 0.59 -53.13 4.85
N ALA A 28 0.12 -52.47 3.83
CA ALA A 28 0.52 -51.11 3.47
C ALA A 28 0.22 -50.18 4.65
N ALA A 29 1.27 -49.75 5.36
CA ALA A 29 1.17 -48.65 6.32
C ALA A 29 1.09 -47.34 5.51
N SER A 30 -0.11 -46.78 5.43
CA SER A 30 -0.32 -45.38 4.98
C SER A 30 0.46 -44.48 5.94
N ILE A 31 1.57 -43.92 5.45
CA ILE A 31 2.29 -42.85 6.13
C ILE A 31 1.43 -41.61 6.05
N ILE A 32 0.65 -41.35 7.10
CA ILE A 32 0.01 -40.03 7.30
C ILE A 32 1.17 -39.07 7.60
N ASN A 33 1.58 -38.32 6.61
CA ASN A 33 2.43 -37.15 6.80
C ASN A 33 1.62 -36.11 7.59
N ILE A 34 1.70 -36.19 8.90
CA ILE A 34 1.31 -35.09 9.78
C ILE A 34 2.41 -34.02 9.59
N ASN A 35 2.18 -33.09 8.66
CA ASN A 35 2.89 -31.83 8.65
C ASN A 35 2.51 -31.11 9.96
N THR A 36 3.24 -31.39 11.02
CA THR A 36 3.28 -30.51 12.19
C THR A 36 3.86 -29.20 11.71
N TRP A 37 3.01 -28.24 11.41
CA TRP A 37 3.38 -26.84 11.44
C TRP A 37 3.87 -26.61 12.86
N ALA A 38 5.18 -26.53 13.04
CA ALA A 38 5.75 -25.96 14.24
C ALA A 38 5.23 -24.52 14.29
N ALA A 39 4.17 -24.30 15.04
CA ALA A 39 3.80 -22.97 15.47
C ALA A 39 5.04 -22.46 16.20
N THR A 40 5.73 -21.48 15.62
CA THR A 40 6.73 -20.71 16.34
C THR A 40 6.00 -20.14 17.54
N GLU A 41 6.30 -20.65 18.72
CA GLU A 41 5.81 -20.06 19.97
C GLU A 41 6.21 -18.59 19.95
N GLN A 42 5.23 -17.71 19.79
CA GLN A 42 5.44 -16.30 20.01
C GLN A 42 5.48 -16.10 21.52
N PHE A 43 6.66 -15.83 22.04
CA PHE A 43 6.80 -15.39 23.41
C PHE A 43 6.16 -13.99 23.54
N ILE A 44 5.01 -13.93 24.20
CA ILE A 44 4.41 -12.68 24.64
C ILE A 44 4.96 -12.41 26.03
N PHE A 45 5.74 -11.34 26.16
CA PHE A 45 6.21 -10.89 27.48
C PHE A 45 5.12 -10.06 28.15
N GLU A 46 4.74 -10.42 29.35
CA GLU A 46 3.81 -9.65 30.19
C GLU A 46 4.35 -8.23 30.39
N GLY A 47 3.54 -7.22 30.04
CA GLY A 47 3.91 -5.81 30.15
C GLY A 47 4.43 -5.16 28.87
N ASP A 48 4.68 -5.91 27.79
CA ASP A 48 5.03 -5.32 26.50
C ASP A 48 3.87 -4.48 25.97
N ARG A 49 4.09 -3.17 25.83
CA ARG A 49 3.17 -2.24 25.20
C ARG A 49 3.71 -1.81 23.85
N SER A 50 2.82 -1.71 22.86
CA SER A 50 3.17 -1.15 21.55
C SER A 50 3.38 0.36 21.67
N LEU A 51 4.60 0.78 21.93
CA LEU A 51 4.98 2.19 22.01
C LEU A 51 5.55 2.67 20.67
N PRO A 52 5.25 3.92 20.26
CA PRO A 52 5.90 4.54 19.12
C PRO A 52 7.36 4.87 19.43
N VAL A 53 8.16 5.08 18.37
CA VAL A 53 9.50 5.67 18.49
C VAL A 53 9.34 7.16 18.75
N GLU A 54 9.99 7.69 19.77
CA GLU A 54 9.97 9.10 20.12
C GLU A 54 11.18 9.86 19.60
N ALA A 55 10.98 11.11 19.20
CA ALA A 55 12.05 12.02 18.78
C ALA A 55 11.63 13.49 18.98
N SER A 56 12.64 14.38 19.11
CA SER A 56 12.39 15.80 19.39
C SER A 56 12.62 16.74 18.20
N LYS A 57 13.34 16.29 17.15
CA LYS A 57 13.74 17.16 16.03
C LYS A 57 13.20 16.72 14.68
N ALA A 58 13.26 15.43 14.40
CA ALA A 58 12.82 14.90 13.10
C ALA A 58 12.43 13.44 13.24
N MET A 59 11.55 12.98 12.35
CA MET A 59 11.08 11.58 12.32
C MET A 59 10.95 11.11 10.88
N VAL A 60 11.43 9.90 10.62
CA VAL A 60 11.29 9.19 9.34
C VAL A 60 10.68 7.83 9.59
N VAL A 61 9.60 7.52 8.90
CA VAL A 61 8.96 6.20 8.95
C VAL A 61 8.80 5.67 7.52
N THR A 62 9.50 4.58 7.19
CA THR A 62 9.43 3.97 5.87
C THR A 62 9.25 2.45 5.95
N SER A 63 8.93 1.84 4.82
CA SER A 63 8.74 0.38 4.70
C SER A 63 10.06 -0.42 4.65
N HIS A 64 11.24 0.23 4.72
CA HIS A 64 12.53 -0.46 4.72
C HIS A 64 13.61 0.28 5.51
N THR A 65 14.23 -0.40 6.48
CA THR A 65 15.22 0.16 7.42
C THR A 65 16.37 0.90 6.73
N LEU A 66 16.88 0.41 5.59
CA LEU A 66 17.96 1.09 4.86
C LEU A 66 17.51 2.43 4.30
N ALA A 67 16.28 2.52 3.78
CA ALA A 67 15.72 3.77 3.29
C ALA A 67 15.47 4.76 4.44
N THR A 68 14.97 4.27 5.59
CA THR A 68 14.82 5.10 6.80
C THR A 68 16.18 5.69 7.23
N LYS A 69 17.23 4.86 7.28
CA LYS A 69 18.59 5.30 7.68
C LYS A 69 19.13 6.41 6.78
N VAL A 70 19.08 6.23 5.45
CA VAL A 70 19.65 7.25 4.54
C VAL A 70 18.85 8.55 4.55
N ALA A 71 17.53 8.50 4.80
CA ALA A 71 16.71 9.69 4.96
C ALA A 71 17.02 10.43 6.27
N VAL A 72 17.24 9.70 7.36
CA VAL A 72 17.67 10.30 8.65
C VAL A 72 19.05 10.98 8.52
N GLU A 73 20.00 10.38 7.78
CA GLU A 73 21.29 11.03 7.55
C GLU A 73 21.15 12.35 6.79
N VAL A 74 20.26 12.43 5.78
CA VAL A 74 19.96 13.71 5.09
C VAL A 74 19.43 14.75 6.09
N LEU A 75 18.55 14.39 7.01
CA LEU A 75 18.03 15.31 8.03
C LEU A 75 19.11 15.75 9.03
N LYS A 76 20.03 14.85 9.41
CA LYS A 76 21.21 15.18 10.25
C LYS A 76 22.15 16.17 9.59
N GLU A 77 22.36 16.04 8.30
CA GLU A 77 23.20 16.94 7.50
C GLU A 77 22.54 18.29 7.24
N GLY A 78 21.30 18.50 7.68
CA GLY A 78 20.59 19.76 7.56
C GLY A 78 19.62 19.85 6.38
N GLY A 79 19.41 18.77 5.64
CA GLY A 79 18.33 18.66 4.65
C GLY A 79 16.94 18.73 5.29
N ASN A 80 15.94 19.12 4.51
CA ASN A 80 14.56 19.20 4.96
C ASN A 80 13.78 17.89 4.71
N ALA A 81 12.48 17.86 5.08
CA ALA A 81 11.62 16.70 4.92
C ALA A 81 11.49 16.25 3.46
N ILE A 82 11.52 17.18 2.51
CA ILE A 82 11.41 16.88 1.08
C ILE A 82 12.70 16.25 0.56
N ASP A 83 13.86 16.74 0.95
CA ASP A 83 15.16 16.15 0.65
C ASP A 83 15.24 14.70 1.13
N ALA A 84 14.83 14.47 2.38
CA ALA A 84 14.79 13.15 2.99
C ALA A 84 13.76 12.22 2.28
N ALA A 85 12.61 12.76 1.86
CA ALA A 85 11.57 12.04 1.13
C ALA A 85 12.05 11.55 -0.24
N VAL A 86 12.71 12.42 -1.01
CA VAL A 86 13.26 12.07 -2.32
C VAL A 86 14.38 11.03 -2.17
N THR A 87 15.26 11.19 -1.20
CA THR A 87 16.33 10.23 -0.91
C THR A 87 15.76 8.88 -0.49
N ALA A 88 14.75 8.86 0.40
CA ALA A 88 14.07 7.64 0.82
C ALA A 88 13.39 6.92 -0.36
N ALA A 89 12.72 7.65 -1.25
CA ALA A 89 12.04 7.08 -2.39
C ALA A 89 13.01 6.39 -3.36
N PHE A 90 14.12 7.03 -3.73
CA PHE A 90 15.16 6.40 -4.56
C PHE A 90 15.82 5.19 -3.84
N ALA A 91 16.06 5.28 -2.53
CA ALA A 91 16.58 4.15 -1.76
C ALA A 91 15.60 2.97 -1.70
N LEU A 92 14.29 3.23 -1.58
CA LEU A 92 13.24 2.21 -1.63
C LEU A 92 13.15 1.55 -3.02
N ALA A 93 13.39 2.28 -4.10
CA ALA A 93 13.45 1.70 -5.44
C ALA A 93 14.54 0.62 -5.57
N VAL A 94 15.62 0.74 -4.81
CA VAL A 94 16.71 -0.24 -4.75
C VAL A 94 16.42 -1.37 -3.75
N THR A 95 16.00 -1.00 -2.51
CA THR A 95 15.93 -1.94 -1.38
C THR A 95 14.62 -2.69 -1.27
N GLN A 96 13.56 -2.21 -1.94
CA GLN A 96 12.23 -2.79 -1.94
C GLN A 96 11.62 -2.87 -3.35
N PRO A 97 12.27 -3.53 -4.32
CA PRO A 97 11.89 -3.49 -5.74
C PRO A 97 10.48 -4.03 -6.04
N ARG A 98 9.87 -4.74 -5.08
CA ARG A 98 8.49 -5.22 -5.21
C ARG A 98 7.44 -4.10 -5.24
N SER A 99 7.78 -2.86 -4.83
CA SER A 99 6.85 -1.71 -4.76
C SER A 99 7.55 -0.34 -4.78
N GLY A 100 8.74 -0.20 -4.19
CA GLY A 100 9.63 0.94 -4.41
C GLY A 100 10.14 0.91 -5.85
N ASN A 101 10.19 2.06 -6.55
CA ASN A 101 10.35 2.02 -7.99
C ASN A 101 10.88 3.34 -8.58
N ILE A 102 11.36 3.24 -9.83
CA ILE A 102 11.53 4.36 -10.75
C ILE A 102 10.73 4.17 -12.05
N GLY A 103 10.16 2.98 -12.26
CA GLY A 103 9.37 2.61 -13.45
C GLY A 103 7.85 2.67 -13.22
N GLY A 104 7.41 3.31 -12.16
CA GLY A 104 6.01 3.50 -11.80
C GLY A 104 5.64 4.96 -11.59
N GLY A 105 4.69 5.23 -10.70
CA GLY A 105 4.23 6.57 -10.37
C GLY A 105 3.67 6.71 -8.96
N GLY A 106 3.09 7.84 -8.65
CA GLY A 106 2.56 8.08 -7.32
C GLY A 106 2.13 9.50 -7.03
N PHE A 107 2.00 9.80 -5.72
CA PHE A 107 1.54 11.07 -5.20
C PHE A 107 2.30 11.46 -3.94
N MET A 108 2.57 12.74 -3.80
CA MET A 108 3.22 13.31 -2.63
C MET A 108 2.38 14.47 -2.10
N LEU A 109 2.06 14.43 -0.80
CA LEU A 109 1.57 15.59 -0.07
C LEU A 109 2.72 16.22 0.70
N ILE A 110 2.86 17.53 0.58
CA ILE A 110 3.86 18.34 1.25
C ILE A 110 3.13 19.37 2.10
N SER A 111 3.45 19.43 3.38
CA SER A 111 3.05 20.52 4.28
C SER A 111 4.28 21.31 4.69
N LYS A 112 4.32 22.59 4.33
CA LYS A 112 5.35 23.53 4.79
C LYS A 112 4.77 24.40 5.89
N GLU A 113 5.26 24.20 7.11
CA GLU A 113 4.67 24.81 8.29
C GLU A 113 4.82 26.33 8.29
N GLN A 114 6.02 26.83 7.93
CA GLN A 114 6.29 28.28 7.89
C GLN A 114 5.45 29.00 6.83
N ASP A 115 5.28 28.38 5.65
CA ASP A 115 4.52 28.97 4.54
C ASP A 115 3.02 28.73 4.66
N LYS A 116 2.56 27.95 5.66
CA LYS A 116 1.18 27.44 5.81
C LYS A 116 0.67 26.78 4.53
N LEU A 117 1.58 26.21 3.75
CA LEU A 117 1.30 25.56 2.46
C LEU A 117 0.98 24.09 2.68
N VAL A 118 -0.09 23.60 2.02
CA VAL A 118 -0.28 22.17 1.76
C VAL A 118 -0.46 22.00 0.26
N GLU A 119 0.46 21.25 -0.36
CA GLU A 119 0.51 21.03 -1.82
C GLU A 119 0.52 19.53 -2.13
N ALA A 120 -0.09 19.13 -3.24
CA ALA A 120 -0.05 17.78 -3.76
C ALA A 120 0.73 17.74 -5.08
N ILE A 121 1.68 16.80 -5.19
CA ILE A 121 2.38 16.50 -6.44
C ILE A 121 1.85 15.17 -6.97
N ASP A 122 1.21 15.23 -8.14
CA ASP A 122 0.69 14.08 -8.86
C ASP A 122 1.70 13.66 -9.94
N TYR A 123 2.31 12.53 -9.72
CA TYR A 123 3.21 11.87 -10.68
C TYR A 123 2.73 10.45 -11.02
N ARG A 124 1.39 10.29 -11.06
CA ARG A 124 0.71 9.08 -11.53
C ARG A 124 1.13 8.78 -12.97
N GLU A 125 1.21 7.52 -13.31
CA GLU A 125 1.45 7.05 -14.66
C GLU A 125 0.37 7.58 -15.62
N LYS A 126 0.73 7.71 -16.90
CA LYS A 126 -0.19 8.03 -17.98
C LYS A 126 -0.32 6.86 -18.94
N ALA A 127 -1.51 6.66 -19.50
CA ALA A 127 -1.67 5.79 -20.65
C ALA A 127 -0.80 6.30 -21.80
N PRO A 128 -0.07 5.43 -22.52
CA PRO A 128 0.65 5.81 -23.74
C PRO A 128 -0.30 6.42 -24.79
N ALA A 129 0.22 7.29 -25.65
CA ALA A 129 -0.57 7.93 -26.71
C ALA A 129 -1.24 6.93 -27.68
N ALA A 130 -0.67 5.74 -27.83
CA ALA A 130 -1.23 4.65 -28.65
C ALA A 130 -2.28 3.79 -27.91
N ALA A 131 -2.61 4.09 -26.66
CA ALA A 131 -3.60 3.31 -25.92
C ALA A 131 -5.03 3.55 -26.46
N THR A 132 -5.85 2.48 -26.46
CA THR A 132 -7.23 2.52 -26.94
C THR A 132 -8.19 1.95 -25.90
N PRO A 133 -9.47 2.37 -25.90
CA PRO A 133 -10.47 1.89 -24.93
C PRO A 133 -10.67 0.37 -24.91
N THR A 134 -10.42 -0.30 -26.01
CA THR A 134 -10.63 -1.76 -26.19
C THR A 134 -9.35 -2.59 -26.19
N MET A 135 -8.19 -1.99 -25.91
CA MET A 135 -6.89 -2.68 -26.02
C MET A 135 -6.76 -3.94 -25.13
N PHE A 136 -7.56 -4.06 -24.10
CA PHE A 136 -7.59 -5.22 -23.20
C PHE A 136 -8.71 -6.22 -23.52
N GLN A 137 -9.48 -5.96 -24.59
CA GLN A 137 -10.57 -6.82 -25.04
C GLN A 137 -10.17 -7.66 -26.27
N ASP A 138 -10.84 -8.78 -26.46
CA ASP A 138 -10.79 -9.55 -27.70
C ASP A 138 -11.73 -8.95 -28.78
N LYS A 139 -11.77 -9.56 -29.95
CA LYS A 139 -12.64 -9.12 -31.05
C LYS A 139 -14.13 -9.22 -30.75
N ALA A 140 -14.52 -10.02 -29.75
CA ALA A 140 -15.91 -10.18 -29.28
C ALA A 140 -16.23 -9.21 -28.13
N GLY A 141 -15.30 -8.36 -27.68
CA GLY A 141 -15.48 -7.40 -26.60
C GLY A 141 -15.34 -8.01 -25.21
N ASN A 142 -14.77 -9.21 -25.06
CA ASN A 142 -14.51 -9.81 -23.77
C ASN A 142 -13.13 -9.39 -23.26
N VAL A 143 -13.01 -9.13 -21.95
CA VAL A 143 -11.73 -8.80 -21.32
C VAL A 143 -10.79 -10.02 -21.40
N VAL A 144 -9.61 -9.82 -22.00
CA VAL A 144 -8.59 -10.87 -22.08
C VAL A 144 -7.82 -10.94 -20.77
N GLN A 145 -7.97 -12.05 -20.09
CA GLN A 145 -7.36 -12.27 -18.78
C GLN A 145 -5.85 -11.99 -18.79
N ASN A 146 -5.37 -11.25 -17.81
CA ASN A 146 -3.96 -10.89 -17.59
C ASN A 146 -3.30 -10.01 -18.66
N ARG A 147 -4.00 -9.58 -19.73
CA ARG A 147 -3.41 -8.67 -20.74
C ARG A 147 -3.04 -7.33 -20.13
N SER A 148 -3.85 -6.80 -19.22
CA SER A 148 -3.60 -5.56 -18.47
C SER A 148 -2.58 -5.72 -17.32
N ARG A 149 -2.11 -6.94 -17.04
CA ARG A 149 -1.31 -7.22 -15.82
C ARG A 149 0.12 -7.67 -16.10
N PHE A 150 0.30 -8.62 -17.03
CA PHE A 150 1.56 -9.35 -17.21
C PHE A 150 2.08 -9.30 -18.65
N THR A 151 1.83 -8.19 -19.33
CA THR A 151 2.34 -7.89 -20.68
C THR A 151 2.94 -6.49 -20.73
N HIS A 152 3.69 -6.15 -21.76
CA HIS A 152 4.25 -4.81 -21.97
C HIS A 152 3.15 -3.75 -22.18
N LYS A 153 1.95 -4.14 -22.67
CA LYS A 153 0.77 -3.27 -22.78
C LYS A 153 0.18 -2.85 -21.43
N ALA A 154 0.57 -3.55 -20.36
CA ALA A 154 0.13 -3.23 -19.00
C ALA A 154 0.85 -2.00 -18.41
N ALA A 155 1.98 -1.57 -19.01
CA ALA A 155 2.79 -0.49 -18.50
C ALA A 155 2.23 0.88 -18.92
N GLY A 156 1.96 1.74 -17.92
CA GLY A 156 1.78 3.17 -18.12
C GLY A 156 3.12 3.90 -18.18
N VAL A 157 3.13 5.09 -18.79
CA VAL A 157 4.32 5.95 -18.86
C VAL A 157 4.76 6.33 -17.45
N PRO A 158 5.99 5.99 -17.03
CA PRO A 158 6.43 6.18 -15.65
C PRO A 158 6.51 7.64 -15.22
N GLY A 159 6.10 7.93 -13.98
CA GLY A 159 6.09 9.29 -13.42
C GLY A 159 7.02 9.49 -12.23
N THR A 160 7.48 8.42 -11.56
CA THR A 160 8.21 8.51 -10.29
C THR A 160 9.43 9.44 -10.35
N VAL A 161 10.29 9.29 -11.35
CA VAL A 161 11.49 10.13 -11.48
C VAL A 161 11.13 11.59 -11.63
N ALA A 162 10.15 11.91 -12.48
CA ALA A 162 9.70 13.28 -12.70
C ALA A 162 9.10 13.91 -11.44
N GLY A 163 8.25 13.15 -10.72
CA GLY A 163 7.62 13.64 -9.50
C GLY A 163 8.62 13.91 -8.37
N LEU A 164 9.55 13.00 -8.15
CA LEU A 164 10.58 13.15 -7.12
C LEU A 164 11.52 14.31 -7.42
N LEU A 165 11.97 14.45 -8.67
CA LEU A 165 12.80 15.58 -9.08
C LEU A 165 12.05 16.90 -9.00
N LYS A 166 10.75 16.91 -9.34
CA LYS A 166 9.90 18.10 -9.21
C LYS A 166 9.71 18.53 -7.77
N ALA A 167 9.55 17.59 -6.85
CA ALA A 167 9.49 17.87 -5.41
C ALA A 167 10.81 18.51 -4.91
N LEU A 168 11.93 17.91 -5.30
CA LEU A 168 13.27 18.41 -4.93
C LEU A 168 13.53 19.81 -5.51
N GLU A 169 13.20 20.04 -6.80
CA GLU A 169 13.34 21.35 -7.47
C GLU A 169 12.53 22.45 -6.77
N ARG A 170 11.29 22.14 -6.36
CA ARG A 170 10.38 23.15 -5.78
C ARG A 170 10.66 23.46 -4.32
N HIS A 171 11.03 22.45 -3.54
CA HIS A 171 11.02 22.53 -2.09
C HIS A 171 12.27 21.94 -1.41
N GLY A 172 13.14 21.27 -2.15
CA GLY A 172 14.39 20.71 -1.63
C GLY A 172 15.46 21.78 -1.39
N THR A 173 16.46 21.41 -0.62
CA THR A 173 17.61 22.25 -0.26
C THR A 173 18.96 21.61 -0.61
N ILE A 174 18.99 20.31 -0.92
CA ILE A 174 20.19 19.58 -1.33
C ILE A 174 20.24 19.38 -2.85
N SER A 175 21.41 19.09 -3.38
CA SER A 175 21.55 18.79 -4.80
C SER A 175 20.94 17.42 -5.15
N ARG A 176 20.56 17.28 -6.40
CA ARG A 176 20.04 16.02 -6.96
C ARG A 176 21.05 14.88 -6.80
N GLU A 177 22.33 15.16 -7.03
CA GLU A 177 23.43 14.21 -6.87
C GLU A 177 23.50 13.71 -5.43
N ARG A 178 23.37 14.64 -4.43
CA ARG A 178 23.36 14.28 -3.01
C ARG A 178 22.13 13.41 -2.67
N ALA A 179 20.97 13.74 -3.19
CA ALA A 179 19.73 12.99 -2.93
C ALA A 179 19.78 11.55 -3.48
N LEU A 180 20.42 11.33 -4.64
CA LEU A 180 20.50 10.00 -5.26
C LEU A 180 21.73 9.19 -4.82
N ALA A 181 22.77 9.81 -4.26
CA ALA A 181 24.02 9.14 -3.90
C ALA A 181 23.82 7.88 -3.01
N PRO A 182 22.94 7.88 -1.97
CA PRO A 182 22.73 6.70 -1.17
C PRO A 182 22.08 5.54 -1.95
N ALA A 183 21.13 5.83 -2.84
CA ALA A 183 20.47 4.82 -3.67
C ALA A 183 21.47 4.22 -4.67
N ILE A 184 22.32 5.05 -5.30
CA ILE A 184 23.39 4.60 -6.19
C ILE A 184 24.34 3.67 -5.44
N ALA A 185 24.78 4.06 -4.25
CA ALA A 185 25.68 3.24 -3.43
C ALA A 185 25.06 1.90 -3.03
N LEU A 186 23.77 1.89 -2.67
CA LEU A 186 23.03 0.65 -2.33
C LEU A 186 22.85 -0.27 -3.56
N ALA A 187 22.63 0.28 -4.73
CA ALA A 187 22.49 -0.49 -5.96
C ALA A 187 23.84 -1.05 -6.43
N GLU A 188 24.91 -0.25 -6.35
CA GLU A 188 26.25 -0.58 -6.85
C GLU A 188 27.02 -1.53 -5.93
N LYS A 189 26.99 -1.27 -4.62
CA LYS A 189 27.68 -2.09 -3.61
C LYS A 189 26.83 -3.24 -3.11
N GLY A 190 25.52 -3.18 -3.36
CA GLY A 190 24.54 -4.15 -2.89
C GLY A 190 24.17 -4.00 -1.41
N PHE A 191 23.16 -4.77 -1.02
CA PHE A 191 22.72 -4.90 0.36
C PHE A 191 22.36 -6.35 0.68
N LYS A 192 22.42 -6.73 1.96
CA LYS A 192 22.01 -8.05 2.42
C LYS A 192 20.49 -8.17 2.38
N VAL A 193 19.96 -9.16 1.64
CA VAL A 193 18.52 -9.31 1.49
C VAL A 193 17.85 -9.80 2.77
N PRO A 194 16.71 -9.23 3.16
CA PRO A 194 15.93 -9.71 4.30
C PRO A 194 15.08 -10.94 3.89
N PRO A 195 14.58 -11.76 4.86
CA PRO A 195 13.70 -12.91 4.58
C PRO A 195 12.50 -12.57 3.70
N ARG A 196 11.94 -11.37 3.86
CA ARG A 196 10.80 -10.89 3.06
C ARG A 196 11.14 -10.71 1.58
N PHE A 197 12.38 -10.36 1.23
CA PHE A 197 12.83 -10.28 -0.16
C PHE A 197 12.83 -11.68 -0.80
N THR A 198 13.45 -12.65 -0.14
CA THR A 198 13.49 -14.06 -0.59
C THR A 198 12.06 -14.61 -0.80
N LYS A 199 11.21 -14.46 0.21
CA LYS A 199 9.80 -14.87 0.11
C LYS A 199 9.08 -14.18 -1.05
N GLY A 200 9.30 -12.89 -1.25
CA GLY A 200 8.68 -12.12 -2.32
C GLY A 200 9.10 -12.58 -3.71
N THR A 201 10.38 -12.88 -3.92
CA THR A 201 10.87 -13.42 -5.22
C THR A 201 10.38 -14.85 -5.45
N GLN A 202 10.27 -15.68 -4.41
CA GLN A 202 9.66 -17.02 -4.50
C GLN A 202 8.18 -16.95 -4.88
N ASP A 203 7.40 -16.07 -4.22
CA ASP A 203 5.97 -15.90 -4.51
C ASP A 203 5.73 -15.39 -5.95
N ALA A 204 6.67 -14.60 -6.50
CA ALA A 204 6.61 -14.04 -7.85
C ALA A 204 7.37 -14.87 -8.90
N GLU A 205 7.88 -16.06 -8.57
CA GLU A 205 8.81 -16.85 -9.39
C GLU A 205 8.32 -17.06 -10.81
N LYS A 206 7.08 -17.55 -10.98
CA LYS A 206 6.50 -17.84 -12.30
C LYS A 206 6.43 -16.60 -13.20
N MET A 207 6.19 -15.43 -12.59
CA MET A 207 6.10 -14.16 -13.29
C MET A 207 7.49 -13.62 -13.67
N LEU A 208 8.41 -13.57 -12.70
CA LEU A 208 9.75 -13.01 -12.89
C LEU A 208 10.61 -13.88 -13.83
N LYS A 209 10.56 -15.20 -13.69
CA LYS A 209 11.35 -16.12 -14.54
C LYS A 209 10.85 -16.21 -15.98
N LYS A 210 9.67 -15.68 -16.28
CA LYS A 210 9.16 -15.58 -17.66
C LYS A 210 10.03 -14.68 -18.52
N TRP A 211 10.68 -13.67 -17.94
CA TRP A 211 11.42 -12.64 -18.64
C TRP A 211 12.92 -12.75 -18.36
N PRO A 212 13.77 -12.90 -19.40
CA PRO A 212 15.22 -13.09 -19.22
C PRO A 212 15.90 -12.02 -18.38
N ALA A 213 15.57 -10.73 -18.60
CA ALA A 213 16.12 -9.62 -17.83
C ALA A 213 15.71 -9.67 -16.35
N SER A 214 14.48 -10.09 -16.05
CA SER A 214 13.99 -10.24 -14.67
C SER A 214 14.63 -11.43 -13.97
N LEU A 215 14.79 -12.56 -14.67
CA LEU A 215 15.53 -13.72 -14.18
C LEU A 215 16.97 -13.33 -13.83
N LYS A 216 17.68 -12.68 -14.77
CA LYS A 216 19.05 -12.19 -14.56
C LYS A 216 19.17 -11.24 -13.38
N THR A 217 18.15 -10.40 -13.15
CA THR A 217 18.17 -9.37 -12.10
C THR A 217 17.85 -9.95 -10.72
N PHE A 218 16.82 -10.79 -10.57
CA PHE A 218 16.28 -11.20 -9.27
C PHE A 218 16.69 -12.60 -8.81
N TYR A 219 17.41 -13.34 -9.64
CA TYR A 219 17.88 -14.70 -9.30
C TYR A 219 19.38 -14.81 -9.53
N LYS A 220 20.00 -15.80 -8.87
CA LYS A 220 21.41 -16.14 -9.09
C LYS A 220 21.61 -16.82 -10.46
N ALA A 221 22.84 -16.96 -10.89
CA ALA A 221 23.17 -17.54 -12.20
C ALA A 221 22.64 -18.97 -12.40
N ASP A 222 22.48 -19.73 -11.31
CA ASP A 222 21.87 -21.05 -11.28
C ASP A 222 20.33 -21.04 -11.27
N GLY A 223 19.72 -19.86 -11.31
CA GLY A 223 18.27 -19.68 -11.26
C GLY A 223 17.66 -19.80 -9.85
N SER A 224 18.47 -19.98 -8.81
CA SER A 224 17.99 -20.01 -7.43
C SER A 224 17.73 -18.61 -6.88
N PRO A 225 16.76 -18.43 -5.95
CA PRO A 225 16.51 -17.14 -5.30
C PRO A 225 17.63 -16.79 -4.33
N TYR A 226 17.90 -15.50 -4.14
CA TYR A 226 18.78 -15.02 -3.08
C TYR A 226 18.23 -15.42 -1.72
N GLN A 227 19.10 -15.96 -0.83
CA GLN A 227 18.75 -16.34 0.53
C GLN A 227 18.93 -15.16 1.50
N PRO A 228 18.22 -15.13 2.64
CA PRO A 228 18.40 -14.10 3.65
C PRO A 228 19.87 -13.94 4.06
N GLY A 229 20.36 -12.69 4.03
CA GLY A 229 21.75 -12.36 4.33
C GLY A 229 22.70 -12.38 3.13
N GLU A 230 22.32 -12.95 1.98
CA GLU A 230 23.11 -12.87 0.74
C GLU A 230 23.11 -11.44 0.17
N LEU A 231 24.19 -11.09 -0.51
CA LEU A 231 24.38 -9.77 -1.11
C LEU A 231 23.64 -9.67 -2.44
N PHE A 232 22.75 -8.70 -2.56
CA PHE A 232 22.02 -8.39 -3.79
C PHE A 232 22.53 -7.09 -4.41
N VAL A 233 23.08 -7.17 -5.62
CA VAL A 233 23.69 -6.06 -6.37
C VAL A 233 22.90 -5.78 -7.64
N GLN A 234 22.66 -4.51 -7.96
CA GLN A 234 21.82 -4.06 -9.08
C GLN A 234 22.61 -3.09 -9.98
N LYS A 235 23.60 -3.59 -10.74
CA LYS A 235 24.52 -2.75 -11.54
C LYS A 235 23.79 -1.92 -12.60
N ASP A 236 22.85 -2.53 -13.33
CA ASP A 236 22.11 -1.82 -14.39
C ASP A 236 21.24 -0.69 -13.78
N LEU A 237 20.62 -0.92 -12.62
CA LEU A 237 19.88 0.09 -11.90
C LEU A 237 20.80 1.21 -11.38
N ALA A 238 22.01 0.87 -10.89
CA ALA A 238 22.99 1.86 -10.45
C ALA A 238 23.37 2.81 -11.59
N GLU A 239 23.61 2.28 -12.79
CA GLU A 239 23.92 3.10 -13.98
C GLU A 239 22.73 4.00 -14.38
N THR A 240 21.50 3.50 -14.29
CA THR A 240 20.31 4.31 -14.52
C THR A 240 20.19 5.44 -13.50
N LEU A 241 20.40 5.16 -12.22
CA LEU A 241 20.39 6.19 -11.16
C LEU A 241 21.52 7.23 -11.32
N LYS A 242 22.71 6.82 -11.78
CA LYS A 242 23.80 7.73 -12.11
C LYS A 242 23.43 8.67 -13.28
N ARG A 243 22.77 8.17 -14.32
CA ARG A 243 22.26 9.02 -15.42
C ARG A 243 21.24 10.04 -14.91
N ILE A 244 20.30 9.62 -14.07
CA ILE A 244 19.33 10.53 -13.45
C ILE A 244 20.04 11.57 -12.57
N ALA A 245 20.99 11.16 -11.73
CA ALA A 245 21.77 12.07 -10.89
C ALA A 245 22.49 13.12 -11.73
N LYS A 246 23.12 12.73 -12.82
CA LYS A 246 23.92 13.63 -13.68
C LYS A 246 23.05 14.54 -14.57
N GLN A 247 21.95 14.03 -15.14
CA GLN A 247 21.20 14.68 -16.21
C GLN A 247 19.78 15.09 -15.80
N GLY A 248 19.32 14.74 -14.60
CA GLY A 248 17.96 15.03 -14.14
C GLY A 248 16.92 14.27 -14.95
N MET A 249 15.87 14.96 -15.36
CA MET A 249 14.77 14.41 -16.17
C MET A 249 15.29 13.74 -17.45
N ALA A 250 16.21 14.36 -18.16
CA ALA A 250 16.79 13.80 -19.40
C ALA A 250 17.49 12.45 -19.16
N GLY A 251 18.08 12.22 -17.98
CA GLY A 251 18.72 10.94 -17.63
C GLY A 251 17.79 9.74 -17.56
N PHE A 252 16.47 9.97 -17.56
CA PHE A 252 15.45 8.93 -17.57
C PHE A 252 14.54 9.00 -18.81
N TYR A 253 14.04 10.19 -19.14
CA TYR A 253 13.03 10.38 -20.18
C TYR A 253 13.58 10.61 -21.58
N GLU A 254 14.91 10.80 -21.69
CA GLU A 254 15.63 10.98 -22.95
C GLU A 254 16.91 10.13 -22.97
N GLY A 255 17.57 10.04 -24.13
CA GLY A 255 18.84 9.34 -24.30
C GLY A 255 18.78 7.85 -23.90
N LYS A 256 19.91 7.33 -23.35
CA LYS A 256 20.10 5.89 -23.17
C LYS A 256 19.02 5.17 -22.37
N THR A 257 18.47 5.79 -21.31
CA THR A 257 17.42 5.12 -20.51
C THR A 257 16.11 5.04 -21.29
N ALA A 258 15.72 6.10 -21.99
CA ALA A 258 14.55 6.11 -22.86
C ALA A 258 14.70 5.13 -24.02
N ASP A 259 15.90 5.05 -24.62
CA ASP A 259 16.18 4.07 -25.68
C ASP A 259 15.95 2.64 -25.20
N LEU A 260 16.47 2.27 -24.02
CA LEU A 260 16.29 0.93 -23.43
C LEU A 260 14.81 0.62 -23.15
N ILE A 261 14.03 1.60 -22.65
CA ILE A 261 12.59 1.42 -22.43
C ILE A 261 11.88 1.16 -23.76
N VAL A 262 12.14 1.99 -24.78
CA VAL A 262 11.47 1.88 -26.09
C VAL A 262 11.89 0.63 -26.84
N GLU A 263 13.15 0.21 -26.75
CA GLU A 263 13.63 -1.06 -27.30
C GLU A 263 12.92 -2.25 -26.64
N GLU A 264 12.74 -2.22 -25.29
CA GLU A 264 11.99 -3.24 -24.57
C GLU A 264 10.52 -3.30 -25.04
N MET A 265 9.87 -2.15 -25.21
CA MET A 265 8.51 -2.06 -25.73
C MET A 265 8.38 -2.64 -27.16
N LYS A 266 9.31 -2.27 -28.06
CA LYS A 266 9.31 -2.76 -29.46
C LYS A 266 9.50 -4.27 -29.56
N ARG A 267 10.32 -4.86 -28.68
CA ARG A 267 10.55 -6.32 -28.69
C ARG A 267 9.31 -7.14 -28.34
N HIS A 268 8.35 -6.55 -27.61
CA HIS A 268 7.25 -7.30 -27.00
C HIS A 268 5.88 -6.65 -27.16
N ASP A 269 5.66 -5.86 -28.22
CA ASP A 269 4.37 -5.23 -28.54
C ASP A 269 3.84 -4.30 -27.42
N GLY A 270 4.75 -3.59 -26.73
CA GLY A 270 4.43 -2.54 -25.77
C GLY A 270 4.14 -1.23 -26.50
N LEU A 271 3.60 -0.23 -25.75
CA LEU A 271 3.08 0.98 -26.36
C LEU A 271 3.89 2.25 -26.07
N ILE A 272 4.74 2.26 -25.04
CA ILE A 272 5.50 3.46 -24.64
C ILE A 272 6.53 3.82 -25.70
N THR A 273 6.51 5.06 -26.16
CA THR A 273 7.40 5.64 -27.17
C THR A 273 8.35 6.67 -26.54
N HIS A 274 9.35 7.13 -27.31
CA HIS A 274 10.22 8.25 -26.90
C HIS A 274 9.39 9.55 -26.69
N GLU A 275 8.36 9.76 -27.49
CA GLU A 275 7.49 10.94 -27.37
C GLU A 275 6.65 10.88 -26.08
N ASP A 276 6.09 9.71 -25.74
CA ASP A 276 5.38 9.51 -24.47
C ASP A 276 6.29 9.84 -23.26
N LEU A 277 7.53 9.37 -23.28
CA LEU A 277 8.51 9.63 -22.23
C LEU A 277 8.85 11.12 -22.15
N LYS A 278 9.25 11.75 -23.26
CA LYS A 278 9.64 13.15 -23.35
C LYS A 278 8.52 14.11 -22.91
N ASN A 279 7.27 13.77 -23.22
CA ASN A 279 6.10 14.61 -22.92
C ASN A 279 5.54 14.37 -21.51
N TYR A 280 6.11 13.45 -20.74
CA TYR A 280 5.62 13.20 -19.38
C TYR A 280 5.94 14.38 -18.45
N GLN A 281 4.90 14.92 -17.79
CA GLN A 281 5.03 15.96 -16.77
C GLN A 281 4.18 15.59 -15.54
N PRO A 282 4.72 15.75 -14.31
CA PRO A 282 3.92 15.66 -13.09
C PRO A 282 3.02 16.90 -12.97
N ALA A 283 1.88 16.75 -12.31
CA ALA A 283 0.95 17.86 -12.07
C ALA A 283 1.04 18.33 -10.61
N ILE A 284 0.95 19.65 -10.43
CA ILE A 284 0.79 20.25 -9.10
C ILE A 284 -0.70 20.46 -8.87
N ARG A 285 -1.22 19.90 -7.76
CA ARG A 285 -2.64 19.91 -7.45
C ARG A 285 -2.93 20.52 -6.09
N LYS A 286 -4.12 21.09 -5.93
CA LYS A 286 -4.64 21.50 -4.63
C LYS A 286 -5.16 20.24 -3.92
N PRO A 287 -4.73 19.95 -2.66
CA PRO A 287 -5.22 18.80 -1.91
C PRO A 287 -6.75 18.82 -1.70
N VAL A 288 -7.36 17.66 -1.60
CA VAL A 288 -8.69 17.54 -0.98
C VAL A 288 -8.57 17.99 0.46
N HIS A 289 -9.51 18.82 0.90
CA HIS A 289 -9.59 19.32 2.27
C HIS A 289 -10.99 19.08 2.82
N GLY A 290 -11.07 18.49 4.00
CA GLY A 290 -12.29 18.32 4.79
C GLY A 290 -12.00 18.48 6.27
N THR A 291 -13.04 18.44 7.10
CA THR A 291 -12.89 18.53 8.56
C THR A 291 -13.53 17.31 9.23
N TYR A 292 -12.94 16.87 10.33
CA TYR A 292 -13.46 15.77 11.15
C TYR A 292 -13.19 16.02 12.63
N ARG A 293 -14.23 16.16 13.45
CA ARG A 293 -14.14 16.40 14.91
C ARG A 293 -13.17 17.52 15.30
N GLY A 294 -13.13 18.59 14.51
CA GLY A 294 -12.26 19.75 14.73
C GLY A 294 -10.81 19.56 14.27
N TYR A 295 -10.53 18.54 13.46
CA TYR A 295 -9.27 18.37 12.75
C TYR A 295 -9.46 18.66 11.27
N ASP A 296 -8.44 19.26 10.63
CA ASP A 296 -8.38 19.43 9.18
C ASP A 296 -7.73 18.20 8.55
N ILE A 297 -8.40 17.62 7.56
CA ILE A 297 -7.95 16.44 6.83
C ILE A 297 -7.51 16.89 5.44
N TYR A 298 -6.23 16.83 5.13
CA TYR A 298 -5.68 17.03 3.79
C TYR A 298 -5.27 15.68 3.21
N SER A 299 -5.77 15.38 2.02
CA SER A 299 -5.42 14.15 1.34
C SER A 299 -5.37 14.33 -0.17
N MET A 300 -5.03 13.26 -0.90
CA MET A 300 -4.78 13.37 -2.33
C MET A 300 -6.07 13.66 -3.12
N PRO A 301 -6.05 14.65 -4.01
CA PRO A 301 -7.12 14.88 -4.98
C PRO A 301 -6.98 13.93 -6.16
N THR A 302 -7.76 14.16 -7.21
CA THR A 302 -7.69 13.44 -8.47
C THR A 302 -6.33 13.55 -9.17
N PRO A 303 -5.94 12.45 -9.81
CA PRO A 303 -6.56 11.14 -10.02
C PRO A 303 -6.54 10.19 -8.80
N SER A 304 -6.80 10.66 -7.54
CA SER A 304 -6.97 9.87 -6.31
C SER A 304 -8.40 9.86 -5.76
N SER A 305 -9.07 8.67 -5.59
CA SER A 305 -10.30 8.55 -4.81
C SER A 305 -10.03 8.65 -3.32
N GLY A 306 -8.79 8.42 -2.93
CA GLY A 306 -8.43 8.23 -1.55
C GLY A 306 -8.81 9.37 -0.64
N GLY A 307 -8.42 10.59 -0.97
CA GLY A 307 -8.75 11.76 -0.18
C GLY A 307 -10.25 12.03 -0.12
N ILE A 308 -10.94 11.92 -1.26
CA ILE A 308 -12.38 12.13 -1.33
C ILE A 308 -13.11 11.14 -0.44
N HIS A 309 -12.80 9.84 -0.54
CA HIS A 309 -13.53 8.84 0.22
C HIS A 309 -13.16 8.80 1.69
N ILE A 310 -11.92 9.12 2.06
CA ILE A 310 -11.58 9.32 3.48
C ILE A 310 -12.47 10.42 4.06
N VAL A 311 -12.53 11.60 3.42
CA VAL A 311 -13.36 12.71 3.90
C VAL A 311 -14.85 12.36 3.86
N GLN A 312 -15.35 11.74 2.78
CA GLN A 312 -16.74 11.32 2.66
C GLN A 312 -17.16 10.34 3.76
N ILE A 313 -16.36 9.30 4.00
CA ILE A 313 -16.65 8.30 5.04
C ILE A 313 -16.58 8.94 6.43
N LEU A 314 -15.56 9.77 6.70
CA LEU A 314 -15.46 10.52 7.95
C LEU A 314 -16.68 11.43 8.17
N ASN A 315 -17.14 12.15 7.13
CA ASN A 315 -18.33 12.99 7.21
C ASN A 315 -19.60 12.18 7.52
N ILE A 316 -19.75 10.97 6.96
CA ILE A 316 -20.86 10.07 7.29
C ILE A 316 -20.75 9.65 8.76
N LEU A 317 -19.56 9.22 9.21
CA LEU A 317 -19.33 8.71 10.57
C LEU A 317 -19.34 9.80 11.64
N GLU A 318 -19.08 11.05 11.30
CA GLU A 318 -19.07 12.17 12.25
C GLU A 318 -20.40 12.35 12.99
N GLY A 319 -21.51 11.94 12.40
CA GLY A 319 -22.83 11.97 13.02
C GLY A 319 -23.08 10.89 14.07
N TYR A 320 -22.12 9.99 14.32
CA TYR A 320 -22.21 8.95 15.33
C TYR A 320 -21.13 9.14 16.41
N PRO A 321 -21.40 8.81 17.67
CA PRO A 321 -20.41 8.89 18.75
C PRO A 321 -19.48 7.65 18.74
N ILE A 322 -18.70 7.48 17.66
CA ILE A 322 -17.88 6.30 17.39
C ILE A 322 -16.97 5.93 18.57
N GLY A 323 -16.35 6.94 19.20
CA GLY A 323 -15.45 6.70 20.35
C GLY A 323 -16.15 6.02 21.53
N SER A 324 -17.45 6.25 21.74
CA SER A 324 -18.23 5.63 22.83
C SER A 324 -18.66 4.19 22.53
N TYR A 325 -18.66 3.78 21.26
CA TYR A 325 -19.01 2.41 20.88
C TYR A 325 -17.85 1.42 21.08
N GLY A 326 -16.64 1.92 21.22
CA GLY A 326 -15.43 1.13 21.43
C GLY A 326 -14.76 0.67 20.12
N LEU A 327 -13.45 0.52 20.23
CA LEU A 327 -12.60 0.05 19.13
C LEU A 327 -13.04 -1.35 18.66
N ASN A 328 -13.23 -1.51 17.36
CA ASN A 328 -13.58 -2.78 16.72
C ASN A 328 -14.81 -3.48 17.34
N SER A 329 -15.70 -2.77 18.02
CA SER A 329 -17.00 -3.30 18.42
C SER A 329 -17.87 -3.58 17.18
N ALA A 330 -18.84 -4.48 17.29
CA ALA A 330 -19.77 -4.78 16.21
C ALA A 330 -20.49 -3.52 15.70
N LYS A 331 -20.86 -2.60 16.59
CA LYS A 331 -21.50 -1.33 16.25
C LYS A 331 -20.57 -0.42 15.43
N THR A 332 -19.33 -0.25 15.87
CA THR A 332 -18.32 0.55 15.14
C THR A 332 -18.05 -0.05 13.76
N ILE A 333 -17.83 -1.37 13.67
CA ILE A 333 -17.56 -2.04 12.40
C ILE A 333 -18.77 -1.98 11.46
N HIS A 334 -19.98 -2.18 11.96
CA HIS A 334 -21.20 -2.06 11.17
C HIS A 334 -21.33 -0.69 10.51
N LEU A 335 -21.21 0.38 11.30
CA LEU A 335 -21.34 1.75 10.79
C LEU A 335 -20.21 2.10 9.80
N MET A 336 -18.97 1.65 10.06
CA MET A 336 -17.88 1.79 9.10
C MET A 336 -18.19 1.06 7.79
N ALA A 337 -18.64 -0.19 7.85
CA ALA A 337 -18.97 -0.96 6.66
C ALA A 337 -20.09 -0.31 5.84
N GLU A 338 -21.14 0.18 6.50
CA GLU A 338 -22.25 0.88 5.84
C GLU A 338 -21.81 2.19 5.18
N ALA A 339 -20.94 2.97 5.83
CA ALA A 339 -20.38 4.18 5.26
C ALA A 339 -19.44 3.85 4.05
N MET A 340 -18.61 2.82 4.19
CA MET A 340 -17.74 2.34 3.13
C MET A 340 -18.54 1.87 1.91
N LYS A 341 -19.63 1.09 2.07
CA LYS A 341 -20.50 0.65 0.96
C LYS A 341 -20.96 1.83 0.10
N ARG A 342 -21.41 2.90 0.71
CA ARG A 342 -21.92 4.09 0.02
C ARG A 342 -20.81 4.83 -0.72
N ALA A 343 -19.68 5.04 -0.05
CA ALA A 343 -18.53 5.70 -0.68
C ALA A 343 -17.99 4.89 -1.88
N TYR A 344 -17.90 3.56 -1.78
CA TYR A 344 -17.44 2.73 -2.90
C TYR A 344 -18.46 2.56 -4.02
N ALA A 345 -19.76 2.68 -3.75
CA ALA A 345 -20.79 2.77 -4.79
C ALA A 345 -20.64 4.09 -5.59
N ASP A 346 -20.42 5.20 -4.91
CA ASP A 346 -20.11 6.49 -5.54
C ASP A 346 -18.81 6.42 -6.36
N ARG A 347 -17.76 5.77 -5.80
CA ARG A 347 -16.49 5.55 -6.48
C ARG A 347 -16.66 4.86 -7.83
N ALA A 348 -17.41 3.78 -7.84
CA ALA A 348 -17.62 2.98 -9.03
C ALA A 348 -18.29 3.77 -10.18
N THR A 349 -19.08 4.77 -9.85
CA THR A 349 -19.89 5.53 -10.81
C THR A 349 -19.23 6.81 -11.27
N TYR A 350 -18.64 7.57 -10.34
CA TYR A 350 -18.28 8.96 -10.60
C TYR A 350 -16.80 9.20 -10.86
N LEU A 351 -15.91 8.24 -10.56
CA LEU A 351 -14.49 8.56 -10.43
C LEU A 351 -13.61 8.16 -11.62
N GLY A 352 -12.75 9.09 -12.05
CA GLY A 352 -11.79 8.99 -13.14
C GLY A 352 -10.73 10.10 -13.06
N ASP A 353 -9.95 10.34 -14.08
CA ASP A 353 -8.98 11.44 -14.17
C ASP A 353 -9.72 12.77 -14.45
N SER A 354 -9.63 13.73 -13.51
CA SER A 354 -10.31 15.03 -13.65
C SER A 354 -9.78 15.92 -14.77
N ASP A 355 -8.61 15.61 -15.31
CA ASP A 355 -8.12 16.31 -16.49
C ASP A 355 -8.89 15.86 -17.77
N PHE A 356 -9.65 14.75 -17.69
CA PHE A 356 -10.41 14.12 -18.79
C PHE A 356 -11.91 14.06 -18.56
N VAL A 357 -12.35 13.95 -17.31
CA VAL A 357 -13.77 13.80 -16.97
C VAL A 357 -14.16 14.76 -15.87
N ASN A 358 -15.43 15.20 -15.90
CA ASN A 358 -15.95 16.07 -14.84
C ASN A 358 -16.40 15.24 -13.64
N VAL A 359 -15.76 15.38 -12.46
CA VAL A 359 -15.98 14.55 -11.26
C VAL A 359 -16.58 15.37 -10.08
N PRO A 360 -17.63 14.93 -9.21
CA PRO A 360 -18.29 15.69 -8.11
C PRO A 360 -17.47 15.81 -6.80
N SER A 361 -16.16 16.16 -6.79
CA SER A 361 -15.36 16.20 -5.58
C SER A 361 -15.96 16.96 -4.43
N LYS A 362 -16.36 18.21 -4.72
CA LYS A 362 -16.93 19.07 -3.67
C LYS A 362 -18.21 18.48 -3.08
N GLY A 363 -19.06 17.89 -3.96
CA GLY A 363 -20.29 17.28 -3.52
C GLY A 363 -20.10 15.97 -2.78
N LEU A 364 -19.14 15.14 -3.19
CA LEU A 364 -18.82 13.88 -2.51
C LEU A 364 -18.32 14.10 -1.06
N ILE A 365 -17.61 15.20 -0.82
CA ILE A 365 -17.11 15.57 0.51
C ILE A 365 -18.01 16.56 1.26
N ASP A 366 -19.17 16.90 0.68
CA ASP A 366 -20.13 17.80 1.31
C ASP A 366 -20.80 17.15 2.53
N LYS A 367 -20.93 17.92 3.64
CA LYS A 367 -21.50 17.40 4.88
C LYS A 367 -23.01 17.16 4.81
N GLU A 368 -23.74 17.94 4.03
CA GLU A 368 -25.18 17.72 3.82
C GLU A 368 -25.41 16.47 2.96
N TYR A 369 -24.57 16.27 1.93
CA TYR A 369 -24.58 15.02 1.17
C TYR A 369 -24.30 13.81 2.08
N ALA A 370 -23.27 13.87 2.91
CA ALA A 370 -22.96 12.82 3.88
C ALA A 370 -24.12 12.56 4.87
N LYS A 371 -24.86 13.61 5.25
CA LYS A 371 -26.07 13.49 6.08
C LYS A 371 -27.19 12.73 5.35
N THR A 372 -27.40 12.98 4.06
CA THR A 372 -28.37 12.20 3.28
C THR A 372 -28.00 10.72 3.17
N LEU A 373 -26.72 10.40 2.99
CA LEU A 373 -26.22 9.02 2.99
C LEU A 373 -26.38 8.37 4.36
N ARG A 374 -26.12 9.10 5.44
CA ARG A 374 -26.28 8.63 6.83
C ARG A 374 -27.72 8.27 7.17
N GLN A 375 -28.70 9.03 6.70
CA GLN A 375 -30.12 8.75 6.91
C GLN A 375 -30.58 7.41 6.33
N GLN A 376 -29.84 6.86 5.36
CA GLN A 376 -30.10 5.57 4.75
C GLN A 376 -29.47 4.38 5.52
N ILE A 377 -28.69 4.66 6.58
CA ILE A 377 -28.01 3.63 7.36
C ILE A 377 -28.90 3.21 8.53
N SER A 378 -29.35 1.95 8.52
CA SER A 378 -29.90 1.33 9.73
C SER A 378 -28.79 1.14 10.75
N GLN A 379 -29.06 1.37 12.02
CA GLN A 379 -28.05 1.18 13.06
C GLN A 379 -27.87 -0.27 13.50
N ASP A 380 -28.81 -1.14 13.16
CA ASP A 380 -28.91 -2.50 13.70
C ASP A 380 -29.03 -3.57 12.61
N LYS A 381 -29.09 -3.17 11.34
CA LYS A 381 -29.26 -4.10 10.21
C LYS A 381 -28.41 -3.68 9.02
N ALA A 382 -27.67 -4.65 8.45
CA ALA A 382 -26.89 -4.45 7.24
C ALA A 382 -27.79 -4.15 6.02
N THR A 383 -27.39 -3.17 5.22
CA THR A 383 -27.98 -2.92 3.91
C THR A 383 -27.30 -3.80 2.88
N PRO A 384 -28.00 -4.71 2.18
CA PRO A 384 -27.40 -5.49 1.09
C PRO A 384 -26.78 -4.57 0.03
N SER A 385 -25.56 -4.86 -0.41
CA SER A 385 -24.83 -3.99 -1.38
C SER A 385 -25.60 -3.77 -2.68
N LYS A 386 -26.40 -4.74 -3.14
CA LYS A 386 -27.26 -4.59 -4.32
C LYS A 386 -28.34 -3.50 -4.17
N GLN A 387 -28.71 -3.15 -2.94
CA GLN A 387 -29.69 -2.10 -2.63
C GLN A 387 -29.00 -0.73 -2.47
N VAL A 388 -27.70 -0.71 -2.19
CA VAL A 388 -26.91 0.53 -2.10
C VAL A 388 -26.65 1.03 -3.51
N LYS A 389 -27.26 2.16 -3.86
CA LYS A 389 -27.07 2.85 -5.13
C LYS A 389 -26.07 4.00 -4.94
N PRO A 390 -25.34 4.41 -5.98
CA PRO A 390 -24.62 5.67 -5.97
C PRO A 390 -25.58 6.79 -5.62
N GLY A 391 -25.13 7.72 -4.80
CA GLY A 391 -25.92 8.91 -4.50
C GLY A 391 -25.95 9.91 -5.67
N ASN A 392 -26.37 11.11 -5.42
CA ASN A 392 -26.38 12.18 -6.43
C ASN A 392 -25.53 13.38 -5.93
N PRO A 393 -24.19 13.24 -5.93
CA PRO A 393 -23.28 14.29 -5.48
C PRO A 393 -23.07 15.34 -6.57
N PRO A 394 -22.87 16.61 -6.22
CA PRO A 394 -22.43 17.61 -7.19
C PRO A 394 -20.90 17.62 -7.37
N GLY A 395 -20.33 17.56 -8.60
CA GLY A 395 -18.91 17.71 -9.05
C GLY A 395 -17.93 16.51 -8.84
N TYR A 396 -16.88 16.25 -9.60
CA TYR A 396 -16.08 14.98 -9.77
C TYR A 396 -14.57 14.97 -9.45
N GLU A 397 -13.87 13.88 -8.86
CA GLU A 397 -12.40 13.49 -8.88
C GLU A 397 -11.88 12.27 -8.05
N SER A 398 -10.57 11.71 -8.24
CA SER A 398 -10.06 10.41 -7.73
C SER A 398 -8.55 10.16 -7.50
N ASN A 399 -7.83 9.15 -6.95
CA ASN A 399 -7.10 7.89 -6.66
C ASN A 399 -5.63 7.75 -6.25
N GLU A 400 -4.82 6.66 -6.08
CA GLU A 400 -4.04 5.62 -5.34
C GLU A 400 -2.43 5.61 -5.27
N THR A 401 -1.40 4.87 -4.52
CA THR A 401 -0.95 3.85 -3.65
C THR A 401 0.46 3.47 -3.14
N THR A 402 1.55 3.90 -2.56
CA THR A 402 2.58 3.36 -1.62
C THR A 402 3.14 4.40 -0.69
N HIS A 403 3.38 4.08 0.63
CA HIS A 403 3.49 5.14 1.61
C HIS A 403 4.79 5.17 2.44
N PHE A 404 5.28 6.37 2.71
CA PHE A 404 6.17 6.74 3.80
C PHE A 404 5.84 8.14 4.33
N SER A 405 6.19 8.41 5.60
CA SER A 405 5.96 9.68 6.30
C SER A 405 7.25 10.25 6.86
N ILE A 406 7.46 11.56 6.73
CA ILE A 406 8.63 12.28 7.23
C ILE A 406 8.19 13.62 7.84
N VAL A 407 8.81 14.00 8.97
CA VAL A 407 8.71 15.33 9.57
C VAL A 407 10.11 15.81 9.91
N ASP A 408 10.43 17.07 9.58
CA ASP A 408 11.71 17.70 9.88
C ASP A 408 11.64 18.65 11.10
N LYS A 409 12.79 19.19 11.48
CA LYS A 409 12.94 20.09 12.63
C LYS A 409 12.22 21.44 12.48
N TRP A 410 11.79 21.80 11.29
CA TRP A 410 11.01 23.02 11.04
C TRP A 410 9.50 22.76 10.98
N GLY A 411 9.07 21.51 11.24
CA GLY A 411 7.69 21.09 11.19
C GLY A 411 7.18 20.81 9.78
N ASN A 412 8.04 20.87 8.74
CA ASN A 412 7.60 20.46 7.40
C ASN A 412 7.33 18.96 7.40
N ALA A 413 6.27 18.55 6.71
CA ALA A 413 5.86 17.16 6.64
C ALA A 413 5.66 16.68 5.20
N VAL A 414 6.04 15.43 4.95
CA VAL A 414 5.79 14.73 3.69
C VAL A 414 5.06 13.42 3.96
N ALA A 415 3.94 13.23 3.28
CA ALA A 415 3.26 11.95 3.13
C ALA A 415 3.37 11.53 1.66
N ASN A 416 4.06 10.46 1.36
CA ASN A 416 4.27 10.01 -0.01
C ASN A 416 3.80 8.59 -0.22
N THR A 417 3.05 8.41 -1.30
CA THR A 417 2.56 7.09 -1.71
C THR A 417 2.83 6.88 -3.20
N TYR A 418 3.57 5.80 -3.58
CA TYR A 418 3.94 5.53 -4.97
C TYR A 418 4.01 4.01 -5.24
N THR A 419 3.95 3.57 -6.47
CA THR A 419 3.64 2.18 -6.83
C THR A 419 4.16 1.77 -8.20
N ILE A 420 4.11 0.45 -8.47
CA ILE A 420 4.10 -0.19 -9.78
C ILE A 420 2.86 -1.08 -9.95
N ASN A 421 1.78 -0.80 -9.17
CA ASN A 421 0.53 -1.54 -8.99
C ASN A 421 0.71 -2.85 -8.20
N PHE A 422 0.98 -4.00 -8.81
CA PHE A 422 1.19 -5.25 -8.06
C PHE A 422 2.61 -5.39 -7.52
N SER A 423 2.80 -6.38 -6.62
CA SER A 423 4.15 -6.80 -6.22
C SER A 423 4.96 -7.17 -7.48
N TYR A 424 6.08 -6.48 -7.69
CA TYR A 424 6.94 -6.56 -8.88
C TYR A 424 6.27 -6.09 -10.18
N GLY A 425 5.18 -5.31 -10.12
CA GLY A 425 4.51 -4.72 -11.27
C GLY A 425 4.10 -5.74 -12.32
N SER A 426 4.48 -5.52 -13.57
CA SER A 426 4.29 -6.46 -14.68
C SER A 426 5.21 -7.70 -14.62
N GLY A 427 6.19 -7.71 -13.72
CA GLY A 427 7.26 -8.71 -13.66
C GLY A 427 8.36 -8.49 -14.69
N ILE A 428 8.30 -7.43 -15.49
CA ILE A 428 9.22 -7.14 -16.59
C ILE A 428 10.27 -6.12 -16.15
N VAL A 429 11.52 -6.52 -16.13
CA VAL A 429 12.66 -5.60 -15.99
C VAL A 429 13.06 -5.07 -17.36
N VAL A 430 13.25 -3.77 -17.49
CA VAL A 430 13.84 -3.15 -18.69
C VAL A 430 15.30 -3.58 -18.78
N ASP A 431 15.63 -4.36 -19.79
CA ASP A 431 16.98 -4.91 -19.98
C ASP A 431 18.02 -3.81 -20.13
N GLY A 432 19.13 -3.92 -19.40
CA GLY A 432 20.20 -2.92 -19.34
C GLY A 432 19.86 -1.65 -18.55
N ALA A 433 18.61 -1.46 -18.12
CA ALA A 433 18.20 -0.35 -17.26
C ALA A 433 17.96 -0.78 -15.79
N GLY A 434 17.63 -2.06 -15.55
CA GLY A 434 17.63 -2.70 -14.24
C GLY A 434 16.45 -2.38 -13.33
N PHE A 435 15.36 -1.77 -13.83
CA PHE A 435 14.15 -1.50 -13.06
C PHE A 435 12.92 -2.17 -13.66
N LEU A 436 11.93 -2.44 -12.81
CA LEU A 436 10.66 -3.05 -13.19
C LEU A 436 9.71 -2.04 -13.84
N LEU A 437 9.02 -2.47 -14.89
CA LEU A 437 7.87 -1.78 -15.45
C LEU A 437 6.64 -1.98 -14.56
N ASN A 438 5.86 -0.92 -14.41
CA ASN A 438 4.56 -0.97 -13.75
C ASN A 438 3.56 -1.81 -14.58
N ASN A 439 2.45 -2.17 -13.95
CA ASN A 439 1.26 -2.69 -14.62
C ASN A 439 0.01 -1.88 -14.24
N GLU A 440 0.19 -0.59 -14.22
CA GLU A 440 -0.77 0.37 -13.73
C GLU A 440 -1.99 0.54 -14.66
N MET A 441 -1.86 0.15 -15.95
CA MET A 441 -2.97 0.16 -16.90
C MET A 441 -4.13 -0.76 -16.48
N ASP A 442 -3.92 -1.72 -15.56
CA ASP A 442 -4.97 -2.57 -14.96
C ASP A 442 -5.94 -1.77 -14.07
N ASP A 443 -5.55 -0.60 -13.61
CA ASP A 443 -6.40 0.29 -12.81
C ASP A 443 -7.46 1.02 -13.64
N PHE A 444 -7.35 1.05 -14.97
CA PHE A 444 -8.45 1.46 -15.84
C PHE A 444 -9.59 0.44 -15.84
N SER A 445 -10.79 0.91 -16.20
CA SER A 445 -11.91 0.04 -16.54
C SER A 445 -11.63 -0.59 -17.92
N ALA A 446 -11.17 -1.84 -17.93
CA ALA A 446 -10.96 -2.59 -19.19
C ALA A 446 -12.26 -2.80 -19.98
N LYS A 447 -13.40 -2.81 -19.26
CA LYS A 447 -14.76 -2.80 -19.77
C LYS A 447 -15.68 -2.27 -18.66
N THR A 448 -16.62 -1.41 -18.99
CA THR A 448 -17.58 -0.85 -18.04
C THR A 448 -18.38 -1.95 -17.34
N GLY A 449 -18.43 -1.89 -15.99
CA GLY A 449 -19.14 -2.87 -15.17
C GLY A 449 -18.36 -4.14 -14.85
N GLU A 450 -17.21 -4.39 -15.48
CA GLU A 450 -16.34 -5.51 -15.17
C GLU A 450 -15.33 -5.15 -14.06
N PRO A 451 -15.05 -6.05 -13.13
CA PRO A 451 -14.10 -5.78 -12.05
C PRO A 451 -12.64 -5.87 -12.55
N ASN A 452 -11.79 -4.96 -12.05
CA ASN A 452 -10.33 -5.09 -12.20
C ASN A 452 -9.76 -6.16 -11.25
N ALA A 453 -8.43 -6.30 -11.20
CA ALA A 453 -7.76 -7.29 -10.35
C ALA A 453 -8.02 -7.15 -8.85
N TYR A 454 -8.35 -5.96 -8.38
CA TYR A 454 -8.73 -5.70 -6.99
C TYR A 454 -10.23 -5.90 -6.71
N GLY A 455 -10.99 -6.31 -7.72
CA GLY A 455 -12.46 -6.46 -7.63
C GLY A 455 -13.21 -5.13 -7.67
N LEU A 456 -12.54 -4.04 -8.03
CA LEU A 456 -13.18 -2.74 -8.17
C LEU A 456 -13.90 -2.65 -9.51
N ILE A 457 -15.18 -2.29 -9.45
CA ILE A 457 -15.99 -1.98 -10.61
C ILE A 457 -15.77 -0.51 -10.97
N GLY A 458 -15.66 -0.20 -12.26
CA GLY A 458 -15.53 1.14 -12.79
C GLY A 458 -16.53 1.43 -13.90
N SER A 459 -16.75 2.73 -14.13
CA SER A 459 -17.58 3.28 -15.21
C SER A 459 -16.73 3.74 -16.39
N ASP A 460 -17.37 4.33 -17.38
CA ASP A 460 -16.71 5.00 -18.52
C ASP A 460 -15.85 6.20 -18.09
N ALA A 461 -16.10 6.78 -16.91
CA ALA A 461 -15.26 7.83 -16.36
C ALA A 461 -13.78 7.39 -16.24
N ASN A 462 -13.54 6.10 -15.96
CA ASN A 462 -12.20 5.51 -15.85
C ASN A 462 -11.83 4.59 -17.02
N LYS A 463 -12.42 4.75 -18.21
CA LYS A 463 -12.01 4.01 -19.42
C LYS A 463 -10.61 4.42 -19.86
N VAL A 464 -9.92 3.52 -20.57
CA VAL A 464 -8.62 3.83 -21.20
C VAL A 464 -8.78 4.91 -22.25
N GLU A 465 -7.97 5.97 -22.15
CA GLU A 465 -7.83 7.01 -23.16
C GLU A 465 -6.35 7.43 -23.26
N PRO A 466 -5.86 7.85 -24.45
CA PRO A 466 -4.49 8.33 -24.63
C PRO A 466 -4.13 9.45 -23.64
N ASN A 467 -2.95 9.37 -23.04
CA ASN A 467 -2.39 10.34 -22.07
C ASN A 467 -3.17 10.53 -20.76
N LYS A 468 -4.25 9.78 -20.55
CA LYS A 468 -5.06 9.80 -19.33
C LYS A 468 -4.35 9.07 -18.19
N ARG A 469 -4.53 9.55 -16.97
CA ARG A 469 -4.13 8.84 -15.76
C ARG A 469 -5.22 7.88 -15.32
N MET A 470 -4.83 6.67 -14.95
CA MET A 470 -5.76 5.66 -14.45
C MET A 470 -6.21 5.94 -13.02
N LEU A 471 -7.44 5.52 -12.74
CA LEU A 471 -8.08 5.63 -11.44
C LEU A 471 -7.34 4.84 -10.35
N SER A 472 -7.02 5.47 -9.20
CA SER A 472 -6.24 4.92 -8.10
C SER A 472 -6.97 5.03 -6.72
N SER A 473 -6.53 4.43 -5.56
CA SER A 473 -6.98 4.63 -4.16
C SER A 473 -5.85 5.09 -3.21
N MET A 474 -4.74 5.66 -3.72
CA MET A 474 -3.61 6.20 -2.95
C MET A 474 -4.00 7.37 -2.06
N SER A 475 -3.78 7.23 -0.77
CA SER A 475 -4.28 8.16 0.24
C SER A 475 -3.14 8.68 1.15
N PRO A 476 -2.07 9.31 0.59
CA PRO A 476 -1.20 10.06 1.47
C PRO A 476 -2.04 11.13 2.16
N THR A 477 -1.95 11.22 3.49
CA THR A 477 -2.82 12.08 4.29
C THR A 477 -2.02 12.83 5.34
N ILE A 478 -2.29 14.11 5.47
CA ILE A 478 -1.80 14.99 6.54
C ILE A 478 -3.01 15.54 7.28
N VAL A 479 -3.10 15.24 8.56
CA VAL A 479 -4.11 15.80 9.47
C VAL A 479 -3.49 16.95 10.23
N LYS A 480 -4.20 18.07 10.29
CA LYS A 480 -3.80 19.23 11.11
C LYS A 480 -4.77 19.45 12.26
N LYS A 481 -4.26 20.01 13.35
CA LYS A 481 -5.02 20.50 14.49
C LYS A 481 -4.57 21.92 14.76
N ASP A 482 -5.53 22.84 14.80
CA ASP A 482 -5.27 24.27 15.05
C ASP A 482 -4.19 24.86 14.11
N GLY A 483 -4.23 24.44 12.84
CA GLY A 483 -3.32 24.83 11.76
C GLY A 483 -1.95 24.15 11.77
N LYS A 484 -1.59 23.35 12.79
CA LYS A 484 -0.31 22.61 12.91
C LYS A 484 -0.46 21.16 12.46
N ASN A 485 0.61 20.58 11.94
CA ASN A 485 0.64 19.17 11.61
C ASN A 485 0.40 18.33 12.88
N PHE A 486 -0.52 17.36 12.78
CA PHE A 486 -0.90 16.48 13.88
C PHE A 486 -0.63 15.00 13.57
N LEU A 487 -1.06 14.52 12.40
CA LEU A 487 -0.85 13.13 11.98
C LEU A 487 -0.48 13.09 10.49
N ILE A 488 0.64 12.46 10.17
CA ILE A 488 1.10 12.18 8.81
C ILE A 488 0.99 10.68 8.61
N THR A 489 0.19 10.22 7.64
CA THR A 489 -0.15 8.80 7.52
C THR A 489 -0.52 8.39 6.10
N GLY A 490 -0.52 7.09 5.86
CA GLY A 490 -0.98 6.44 4.65
C GLY A 490 -0.52 4.99 4.58
N SER A 491 -0.97 4.27 3.57
CA SER A 491 -0.78 2.82 3.45
C SER A 491 -0.61 2.37 2.01
N PRO A 492 0.06 1.26 1.72
CA PRO A 492 -0.17 0.44 0.53
C PRO A 492 -1.40 -0.45 0.69
N GLY A 493 -1.89 -1.07 -0.41
CA GLY A 493 -2.91 -2.14 -0.30
C GLY A 493 -4.02 -2.16 -1.33
N GLY A 494 -3.88 -1.51 -2.49
CA GLY A 494 -4.93 -1.43 -3.51
C GLY A 494 -6.19 -0.74 -2.95
N SER A 495 -7.38 -1.24 -3.26
CA SER A 495 -8.66 -0.69 -2.75
C SER A 495 -8.69 -0.48 -1.23
N ARG A 496 -7.94 -1.29 -0.47
CA ARG A 496 -7.91 -1.27 1.00
C ARG A 496 -7.14 -0.10 1.62
N ILE A 497 -6.41 0.68 0.82
CA ILE A 497 -5.63 1.83 1.31
C ILE A 497 -6.52 2.85 1.98
N ILE A 498 -7.63 3.20 1.34
CA ILE A 498 -8.61 4.17 1.83
C ILE A 498 -9.07 3.78 3.23
N THR A 499 -9.53 2.56 3.38
CA THR A 499 -10.11 2.06 4.64
C THR A 499 -9.05 1.82 5.71
N THR A 500 -7.83 1.46 5.32
CA THR A 500 -6.70 1.29 6.24
C THR A 500 -6.25 2.65 6.81
N THR A 501 -6.08 3.65 5.95
CA THR A 501 -5.71 5.01 6.38
C THR A 501 -6.81 5.65 7.22
N LEU A 502 -8.07 5.51 6.80
CA LEU A 502 -9.25 5.94 7.54
C LEU A 502 -9.25 5.42 8.98
N GLN A 503 -9.02 4.11 9.17
CA GLN A 503 -9.07 3.49 10.49
C GLN A 503 -7.97 4.01 11.42
N VAL A 504 -6.77 4.28 10.92
CA VAL A 504 -5.72 4.89 11.75
C VAL A 504 -6.11 6.31 12.18
N ILE A 505 -6.70 7.11 11.30
CA ILE A 505 -7.21 8.45 11.64
C ILE A 505 -8.27 8.34 12.76
N MET A 506 -9.24 7.44 12.61
CA MET A 506 -10.29 7.19 13.60
C MET A 506 -9.73 6.65 14.92
N ASN A 507 -8.79 5.72 14.87
CA ASN A 507 -8.16 5.14 16.04
C ASN A 507 -7.46 6.20 16.90
N VAL A 508 -6.79 7.16 16.25
CA VAL A 508 -6.15 8.28 16.95
C VAL A 508 -7.17 9.30 17.43
N ILE A 509 -8.13 9.70 16.56
CA ILE A 509 -9.05 10.81 16.88
C ILE A 509 -10.22 10.36 17.76
N ASP A 510 -10.90 9.25 17.44
CA ASP A 510 -12.09 8.80 18.17
C ASP A 510 -11.73 7.95 19.38
N HIS A 511 -10.81 6.98 19.20
CA HIS A 511 -10.46 6.02 20.25
C HIS A 511 -9.27 6.44 21.11
N LYS A 512 -8.62 7.59 20.80
CA LYS A 512 -7.51 8.18 21.60
C LYS A 512 -6.32 7.23 21.79
N LEU A 513 -6.08 6.35 20.82
CA LEU A 513 -4.94 5.43 20.87
C LEU A 513 -3.63 6.17 20.56
N ASN A 514 -2.53 5.75 21.17
CA ASN A 514 -1.21 6.15 20.68
C ASN A 514 -1.04 5.64 19.24
N VAL A 515 -0.18 6.30 18.46
CA VAL A 515 -0.07 6.04 17.02
C VAL A 515 0.42 4.63 16.69
N GLN A 516 1.27 4.00 17.54
CA GLN A 516 1.73 2.63 17.28
C GLN A 516 0.60 1.62 17.52
N THR A 517 -0.18 1.78 18.60
CA THR A 517 -1.36 0.94 18.85
C THR A 517 -2.40 1.14 17.76
N ALA A 518 -2.62 2.39 17.31
CA ALA A 518 -3.52 2.69 16.20
C ALA A 518 -3.13 1.97 14.90
N VAL A 519 -1.83 1.91 14.60
CA VAL A 519 -1.26 1.20 13.45
C VAL A 519 -1.36 -0.33 13.61
N ASN A 520 -1.14 -0.85 14.81
CA ASN A 520 -1.16 -2.29 15.09
C ASN A 520 -2.57 -2.90 15.10
N SER A 521 -3.59 -2.12 15.41
CA SER A 521 -4.98 -2.58 15.56
C SER A 521 -5.45 -3.39 14.37
N PRO A 522 -6.20 -4.49 14.59
CA PRO A 522 -6.81 -5.26 13.52
C PRO A 522 -7.73 -4.41 12.66
N ARG A 523 -7.69 -4.63 11.35
CA ARG A 523 -8.37 -3.82 10.34
C ARG A 523 -9.55 -4.54 9.73
N ILE A 524 -10.50 -3.74 9.27
CA ILE A 524 -11.64 -4.21 8.47
C ILE A 524 -11.66 -3.50 7.11
N HIS A 525 -12.38 -4.08 6.15
CA HIS A 525 -12.58 -3.48 4.85
C HIS A 525 -13.91 -3.91 4.24
N HIS A 526 -14.59 -2.97 3.61
CA HIS A 526 -15.72 -3.20 2.71
C HIS A 526 -15.56 -2.30 1.49
N GLN A 527 -15.83 -2.83 0.29
CA GLN A 527 -15.69 -2.06 -0.96
C GLN A 527 -16.94 -2.10 -1.84
N TRP A 528 -18.13 -2.18 -1.21
CA TRP A 528 -19.44 -2.30 -1.86
C TRP A 528 -19.62 -3.70 -2.46
N LEU A 529 -18.87 -4.06 -3.48
CA LEU A 529 -18.86 -5.40 -4.10
C LEU A 529 -17.42 -5.98 -4.08
N PRO A 530 -17.24 -7.27 -3.72
CA PRO A 530 -18.26 -8.18 -3.19
C PRO A 530 -18.87 -7.69 -1.87
N ASP A 531 -20.11 -8.13 -1.56
CA ASP A 531 -20.85 -7.75 -0.33
C ASP A 531 -20.34 -8.55 0.87
N GLU A 532 -19.13 -8.25 1.30
CA GLU A 532 -18.49 -8.89 2.46
C GLU A 532 -17.69 -7.88 3.30
N ILE A 533 -17.75 -8.00 4.61
CA ILE A 533 -16.79 -7.37 5.52
C ILE A 533 -15.57 -8.28 5.60
N ARG A 534 -14.46 -7.82 5.04
CA ARG A 534 -13.16 -8.45 5.24
C ARG A 534 -12.61 -8.01 6.58
N VAL A 535 -12.22 -8.96 7.44
CA VAL A 535 -11.59 -8.70 8.74
C VAL A 535 -10.20 -9.33 8.80
N GLU A 536 -9.28 -8.72 9.56
CA GLU A 536 -8.01 -9.34 9.94
C GLU A 536 -8.19 -10.23 11.18
N GLN A 537 -7.27 -11.17 11.36
CA GLN A 537 -7.12 -11.90 12.61
C GLN A 537 -7.03 -10.93 13.79
N GLY A 538 -7.67 -11.25 14.91
CA GLY A 538 -7.72 -10.41 16.11
C GLY A 538 -9.02 -9.63 16.28
N ILE A 539 -9.96 -9.68 15.32
CA ILE A 539 -11.35 -9.29 15.57
C ILE A 539 -12.02 -10.41 16.38
N SER A 540 -12.66 -10.04 17.50
CA SER A 540 -13.31 -11.00 18.40
C SER A 540 -14.33 -11.86 17.67
N PRO A 541 -14.35 -13.19 17.88
CA PRO A 541 -15.41 -14.07 17.34
C PRO A 541 -16.82 -13.64 17.74
N ASP A 542 -17.00 -13.05 18.93
CA ASP A 542 -18.31 -12.54 19.35
C ASP A 542 -18.71 -11.30 18.56
N THR A 543 -17.77 -10.43 18.22
CA THR A 543 -17.99 -9.30 17.30
C THR A 543 -18.42 -9.82 15.92
N VAL A 544 -17.78 -10.87 15.40
CA VAL A 544 -18.14 -11.47 14.12
C VAL A 544 -19.57 -12.01 14.15
N LYS A 545 -19.94 -12.80 15.18
CA LYS A 545 -21.32 -13.32 15.35
C LYS A 545 -22.36 -12.19 15.41
N LEU A 546 -22.07 -11.12 16.11
CA LEU A 546 -22.97 -9.96 16.17
C LEU A 546 -23.13 -9.29 14.81
N LEU A 547 -22.05 -9.13 14.02
CA LEU A 547 -22.12 -8.61 12.66
C LEU A 547 -22.94 -9.52 11.73
N GLU A 548 -22.76 -10.82 11.83
CA GLU A 548 -23.55 -11.81 11.09
C GLU A 548 -25.03 -11.75 11.48
N SER A 549 -25.35 -11.58 12.77
CA SER A 549 -26.73 -11.41 13.23
C SER A 549 -27.38 -10.11 12.72
N MET A 550 -26.58 -9.08 12.42
CA MET A 550 -27.03 -7.86 11.73
C MET A 550 -27.24 -8.08 10.23
N GLY A 551 -26.85 -9.23 9.67
CA GLY A 551 -26.99 -9.57 8.26
C GLY A 551 -25.76 -9.29 7.39
N HIS A 552 -24.60 -9.06 7.98
CA HIS A 552 -23.33 -8.97 7.25
C HIS A 552 -22.77 -10.36 6.92
N THR A 553 -22.15 -10.49 5.75
CA THR A 553 -21.20 -11.57 5.47
C THR A 553 -19.82 -11.13 5.96
N VAL A 554 -19.19 -11.91 6.85
CA VAL A 554 -17.87 -11.60 7.39
C VAL A 554 -16.85 -12.64 6.94
N SER A 555 -15.69 -12.19 6.45
CA SER A 555 -14.62 -13.08 5.96
C SER A 555 -13.28 -12.68 6.57
N GLU A 556 -12.68 -13.59 7.34
CA GLU A 556 -11.30 -13.42 7.79
C GLU A 556 -10.34 -13.62 6.60
N LYS A 557 -9.45 -12.68 6.39
CA LYS A 557 -8.48 -12.64 5.28
C LYS A 557 -7.09 -12.26 5.81
N PRO A 558 -6.01 -12.51 5.06
CA PRO A 558 -4.68 -12.05 5.42
C PRO A 558 -4.61 -10.54 5.67
N ALA A 559 -3.62 -10.13 6.45
CA ALA A 559 -3.39 -8.75 6.88
C ALA A 559 -3.41 -7.73 5.72
N MET A 560 -3.97 -6.56 5.99
CA MET A 560 -4.22 -5.49 5.01
C MET A 560 -3.31 -4.30 5.22
N GLY A 561 -2.71 -3.81 4.12
CA GLY A 561 -1.90 -2.60 4.13
C GLY A 561 -0.55 -2.76 4.86
N ALA A 562 0.12 -1.63 5.05
CA ALA A 562 1.32 -1.46 5.88
C ALA A 562 1.52 0.02 6.14
N ILE A 563 0.91 0.52 7.19
CA ILE A 563 0.88 1.93 7.54
C ILE A 563 2.26 2.42 8.00
N GLN A 564 2.61 3.63 7.61
CA GLN A 564 3.76 4.34 8.14
C GLN A 564 3.27 5.70 8.64
N SER A 565 3.29 5.93 9.94
CA SER A 565 2.68 7.13 10.51
C SER A 565 3.61 7.89 11.45
N ILE A 566 3.42 9.21 11.50
CA ILE A 566 4.04 10.09 12.50
C ILE A 566 2.91 10.90 13.14
N LEU A 567 2.83 10.87 14.47
CA LEU A 567 1.99 11.76 15.26
C LEU A 567 2.88 12.87 15.84
N VAL A 568 2.39 14.10 15.81
CA VAL A 568 3.04 15.25 16.43
C VAL A 568 2.29 15.56 17.73
N GLY A 569 2.98 15.46 18.85
CA GLY A 569 2.45 15.79 20.18
C GLY A 569 2.24 17.29 20.38
N PRO A 570 1.45 17.68 21.39
CA PRO A 570 1.20 19.09 21.68
C PRO A 570 2.45 19.87 22.10
N ASP A 571 3.44 19.20 22.61
CA ASP A 571 4.77 19.72 23.00
C ASP A 571 5.79 19.72 21.84
N GLY A 572 5.38 19.24 20.66
CA GLY A 572 6.24 19.09 19.49
C GLY A 572 7.00 17.75 19.42
N THR A 573 6.86 16.87 20.40
CA THR A 573 7.43 15.52 20.36
C THR A 573 6.85 14.73 19.17
N LEU A 574 7.73 14.06 18.43
CA LEU A 574 7.38 13.25 17.26
C LEU A 574 7.29 11.78 17.64
N TYR A 575 6.18 11.14 17.32
CA TYR A 575 5.91 9.74 17.61
C TYR A 575 5.82 8.96 16.30
N GLY A 576 6.85 8.19 15.97
CA GLY A 576 6.92 7.38 14.74
C GLY A 576 6.39 5.97 14.94
N ALA A 577 5.50 5.53 14.06
CA ALA A 577 4.88 4.20 14.07
C ALA A 577 5.08 3.47 12.75
N ALA A 578 5.88 2.40 12.76
CA ALA A 578 6.10 1.52 11.63
C ALA A 578 5.21 0.27 11.75
N ASP A 579 4.54 -0.10 10.67
CA ASP A 579 3.59 -1.22 10.65
C ASP A 579 4.32 -2.57 10.78
N PRO A 580 4.03 -3.37 11.82
CA PRO A 580 4.66 -4.69 12.03
C PRO A 580 4.25 -5.73 10.98
N ARG A 581 3.22 -5.48 10.18
CA ARG A 581 2.82 -6.36 9.05
C ARG A 581 3.90 -6.45 7.98
N ARG A 582 4.90 -5.58 8.03
CA ARG A 582 6.13 -5.65 7.24
C ARG A 582 7.35 -5.60 8.15
N SER A 583 8.05 -6.72 8.29
CA SER A 583 9.24 -6.86 9.14
C SER A 583 10.41 -5.93 8.78
N THR A 584 10.38 -5.32 7.61
CA THR A 584 11.40 -4.37 7.13
C THR A 584 11.04 -2.91 7.43
N SER A 585 9.79 -2.62 7.84
CA SER A 585 9.37 -1.27 8.20
C SER A 585 10.14 -0.75 9.41
N SER A 586 10.42 0.54 9.42
CA SER A 586 11.22 1.15 10.48
C SER A 586 10.82 2.61 10.71
N ALA A 587 10.80 3.03 11.97
CA ALA A 587 10.71 4.40 12.42
C ALA A 587 12.05 4.79 13.07
N MET A 588 12.60 5.94 12.70
CA MET A 588 13.82 6.49 13.30
C MET A 588 13.71 8.01 13.40
N GLY A 589 14.14 8.57 14.52
CA GLY A 589 14.12 10.00 14.77
C GLY A 589 15.44 10.60 15.21
N LEU A 590 15.42 11.93 15.40
CA LEU A 590 16.55 12.77 15.86
C LEU A 590 16.12 13.59 17.08
#